data_c2ffc68ddbef9042443538a0d473ecdf
#
_entry.id   c2ffc68ddbef9042443538a0d473ecdf
#
_cell.length_a   1.000
_cell.length_b   1.000
_cell.length_c   1.000
_cell.angle_alpha   90.00
_cell.angle_beta   90.00
_cell.angle_gamma   90.00
#
_symmetry.space_group_name_H-M   'P 1'
#
loop_
_entity.id
_entity.type
_entity.pdbx_description
1 polymer ?
#
loop_
_entity_poly.entity_id
_entity_poly.type
_entity_poly.pdbx_seq_one_letter_code
_entity_poly.pdbx_strand_id
1 'polypeptide(L)'
;MGDVDRRAAAEAPQLMAKTPPPSLGGLLRALRARRGWTLKQMSDLTGIPVSTLSKVEHDRLTLTYDKLLQLSQRLNMRMSELFAEDAVAQEPAAVTARRSIGSLETAVEVSTPNYEYHYLCPELRQKRMIPVVARIRARSLEEFGELVRHPGEEFVFVLSGRIEVHTQFYDPVTLGEGESIYLDSTMGHAYVAAEGCEEATVVAVNSAAEEGLMESLMNLHVEEERRGAAPRVLKRTA
;
A
#
# COMPACT_ATOMS: atom_id res chain seq x y z
N MET A 1 -23.48 -63.70 22.57
CA MET A 1 -23.42 -63.93 21.11
C MET A 1 -23.91 -62.63 20.48
N GLY A 2 -23.22 -61.82 19.89
CA GLY A 2 -21.95 -61.55 19.30
C GLY A 2 -22.02 -60.06 19.03
N ASP A 3 -21.09 -59.34 19.45
CA ASP A 3 -19.92 -58.94 18.71
C ASP A 3 -20.25 -58.14 17.44
N VAL A 4 -19.92 -56.93 17.37
CA VAL A 4 -18.89 -56.33 16.54
C VAL A 4 -18.81 -54.83 16.80
N ASP A 5 -17.89 -54.46 17.63
CA ASP A 5 -17.34 -53.11 17.71
C ASP A 5 -16.29 -52.95 16.59
N ARG A 6 -16.58 -52.19 15.56
CA ARG A 6 -15.59 -51.69 14.61
C ARG A 6 -15.57 -50.17 14.63
N ARG A 7 -14.76 -49.65 15.54
CA ARG A 7 -14.26 -48.28 15.47
C ARG A 7 -13.54 -48.08 14.15
N ALA A 8 -14.18 -47.36 13.24
CA ALA A 8 -13.48 -46.69 12.14
C ALA A 8 -12.64 -45.59 12.75
N ALA A 9 -11.33 -45.77 12.75
CA ALA A 9 -10.40 -44.70 13.04
C ALA A 9 -10.58 -43.64 11.98
N ALA A 10 -11.15 -42.49 12.38
CA ALA A 10 -11.16 -41.30 11.55
C ALA A 10 -9.70 -40.82 11.41
N GLU A 11 -9.15 -40.95 10.21
CA GLU A 11 -7.90 -40.31 9.85
C GLU A 11 -8.05 -38.81 10.07
N ALA A 12 -7.22 -38.26 10.95
CA ALA A 12 -7.11 -36.84 11.15
C ALA A 12 -6.70 -36.19 9.81
N PRO A 13 -7.35 -35.09 9.38
CA PRO A 13 -6.94 -34.40 8.18
C PRO A 13 -5.49 -33.92 8.37
N GLN A 14 -4.61 -34.36 7.47
CA GLN A 14 -3.25 -33.85 7.39
C GLN A 14 -3.32 -32.33 7.28
N LEU A 15 -2.75 -31.63 8.26
CA LEU A 15 -2.52 -30.19 8.18
C LEU A 15 -1.68 -29.94 6.93
N MET A 16 -2.30 -29.45 5.87
CA MET A 16 -1.58 -28.90 4.74
C MET A 16 -0.66 -27.79 5.28
N ALA A 17 0.63 -27.93 5.03
CA ALA A 17 1.62 -26.93 5.39
C ALA A 17 1.15 -25.57 4.80
N LYS A 18 0.85 -24.61 5.69
CA LYS A 18 0.46 -23.25 5.28
C LYS A 18 1.61 -22.69 4.45
N THR A 19 1.33 -22.40 3.17
CA THR A 19 2.25 -21.64 2.34
C THR A 19 2.42 -20.27 3.00
N PRO A 20 3.63 -19.78 3.21
CA PRO A 20 3.83 -18.45 3.78
C PRO A 20 3.12 -17.40 2.92
N PRO A 21 2.63 -16.31 3.51
CA PRO A 21 1.96 -15.24 2.75
C PRO A 21 2.90 -14.69 1.68
N PRO A 22 2.34 -14.26 0.54
CA PRO A 22 3.14 -13.75 -0.56
C PRO A 22 3.87 -12.47 -0.14
N SER A 23 5.19 -12.43 -0.36
CA SER A 23 5.96 -11.20 -0.19
C SER A 23 5.81 -10.28 -1.41
N LEU A 24 5.97 -8.96 -1.20
CA LEU A 24 6.02 -8.01 -2.31
C LEU A 24 7.09 -8.38 -3.34
N GLY A 25 8.27 -8.80 -2.88
CA GLY A 25 9.35 -9.22 -3.76
C GLY A 25 8.99 -10.42 -4.61
N GLY A 26 8.34 -11.41 -4.02
CA GLY A 26 7.81 -12.59 -4.72
C GLY A 26 6.78 -12.20 -5.79
N LEU A 27 5.85 -11.30 -5.47
CA LEU A 27 4.83 -10.81 -6.41
C LEU A 27 5.45 -10.03 -7.57
N LEU A 28 6.40 -9.13 -7.32
CA LEU A 28 7.09 -8.38 -8.37
C LEU A 28 7.92 -9.28 -9.29
N ARG A 29 8.59 -10.28 -8.72
CA ARG A 29 9.31 -11.30 -9.51
C ARG A 29 8.35 -12.09 -10.41
N ALA A 30 7.21 -12.52 -9.87
CA ALA A 30 6.19 -13.23 -10.62
C ALA A 30 5.61 -12.36 -11.74
N LEU A 31 5.31 -11.09 -11.46
CA LEU A 31 4.86 -10.12 -12.47
C LEU A 31 5.88 -9.97 -13.59
N ARG A 32 7.14 -9.73 -13.26
CA ARG A 32 8.23 -9.59 -14.24
C ARG A 32 8.39 -10.84 -15.09
N ALA A 33 8.38 -12.02 -14.47
CA ALA A 33 8.50 -13.30 -15.17
C ALA A 33 7.34 -13.54 -16.16
N ARG A 34 6.10 -13.24 -15.73
CA ARG A 34 4.91 -13.35 -16.60
C ARG A 34 4.96 -12.43 -17.81
N ARG A 35 5.50 -11.22 -17.63
CA ARG A 35 5.68 -10.25 -18.73
C ARG A 35 6.91 -10.56 -19.60
N GLY A 36 7.70 -11.58 -19.26
CA GLY A 36 8.93 -11.94 -19.97
C GLY A 36 10.03 -10.88 -19.88
N TRP A 37 9.98 -9.99 -18.89
CA TRP A 37 10.93 -8.91 -18.76
C TRP A 37 12.20 -9.34 -18.02
N THR A 38 13.34 -8.82 -18.49
CA THR A 38 14.57 -8.80 -17.70
C THR A 38 14.49 -7.73 -16.61
N LEU A 39 15.33 -7.81 -15.59
CA LEU A 39 15.44 -6.74 -14.57
C LEU A 39 15.80 -5.39 -15.21
N LYS A 40 16.59 -5.40 -16.28
CA LYS A 40 16.96 -4.18 -17.02
C LYS A 40 15.74 -3.56 -17.68
N GLN A 41 14.94 -4.35 -18.41
CA GLN A 41 13.69 -3.87 -19.04
C GLN A 41 12.70 -3.34 -17.99
N MET A 42 12.54 -4.04 -16.87
CA MET A 42 11.69 -3.56 -15.79
C MET A 42 12.22 -2.24 -15.19
N SER A 43 13.52 -2.10 -15.05
CA SER A 43 14.15 -0.85 -14.61
C SER A 43 13.90 0.30 -15.59
N ASP A 44 14.07 0.05 -16.89
CA ASP A 44 13.84 1.05 -17.94
C ASP A 44 12.36 1.51 -17.97
N LEU A 45 11.42 0.58 -17.77
CA LEU A 45 9.99 0.86 -17.73
C LEU A 45 9.58 1.64 -16.46
N THR A 46 10.10 1.24 -15.31
CA THR A 46 9.65 1.77 -14.02
C THR A 46 10.44 2.96 -13.51
N GLY A 47 11.65 3.18 -14.04
CA GLY A 47 12.60 4.16 -13.54
C GLY A 47 13.23 3.77 -12.19
N ILE A 48 13.02 2.53 -11.71
CA ILE A 48 13.64 2.02 -10.49
C ILE A 48 14.95 1.31 -10.85
N PRO A 49 16.09 1.63 -10.20
CA PRO A 49 17.38 1.01 -10.54
C PRO A 49 17.35 -0.51 -10.46
N VAL A 50 18.06 -1.18 -11.38
CA VAL A 50 18.18 -2.65 -11.42
C VAL A 50 18.63 -3.24 -10.09
N SER A 51 19.59 -2.58 -9.41
CA SER A 51 20.08 -3.03 -8.11
C SER A 51 19.00 -2.99 -7.01
N THR A 52 18.10 -1.99 -7.08
CA THR A 52 16.95 -1.85 -6.18
C THR A 52 15.93 -2.94 -6.46
N LEU A 53 15.50 -3.09 -7.72
CA LEU A 53 14.57 -4.14 -8.14
C LEU A 53 15.06 -5.54 -7.74
N SER A 54 16.36 -5.82 -7.97
CA SER A 54 16.96 -7.10 -7.58
C SER A 54 16.88 -7.35 -6.07
N LYS A 55 17.17 -6.33 -5.24
CA LYS A 55 17.07 -6.46 -3.78
C LYS A 55 15.64 -6.68 -3.34
N VAL A 56 14.67 -5.98 -3.95
CA VAL A 56 13.25 -6.13 -3.65
C VAL A 56 12.76 -7.52 -4.02
N GLU A 57 13.06 -8.02 -5.23
CA GLU A 57 12.67 -9.37 -5.65
C GLU A 57 13.26 -10.51 -4.81
N HIS A 58 14.28 -10.22 -4.00
CA HIS A 58 14.90 -11.17 -3.06
C HIS A 58 14.57 -10.86 -1.60
N ASP A 59 13.57 -10.01 -1.36
CA ASP A 59 13.11 -9.59 -0.03
C ASP A 59 14.23 -8.99 0.86
N ARG A 60 15.24 -8.38 0.23
CA ARG A 60 16.37 -7.72 0.90
C ARG A 60 16.18 -6.21 1.03
N LEU A 61 15.16 -5.67 0.41
CA LEU A 61 14.76 -4.27 0.43
C LEU A 61 13.26 -4.20 0.17
N THR A 62 12.59 -3.28 0.83
CA THR A 62 11.18 -2.95 0.56
C THR A 62 11.09 -1.64 -0.21
N LEU A 63 9.97 -1.44 -0.91
CA LEU A 63 9.65 -0.18 -1.57
C LEU A 63 8.78 0.67 -0.64
N THR A 64 9.07 1.96 -0.60
CA THR A 64 8.18 2.95 0.01
C THR A 64 6.88 3.04 -0.79
N TYR A 65 5.83 3.60 -0.19
CA TYR A 65 4.53 3.80 -0.86
C TYR A 65 4.70 4.56 -2.19
N ASP A 66 5.50 5.65 -2.21
CA ASP A 66 5.78 6.42 -3.43
C ASP A 66 6.38 5.56 -4.55
N LYS A 67 7.30 4.67 -4.19
CA LYS A 67 7.93 3.76 -5.15
C LYS A 67 6.96 2.70 -5.66
N LEU A 68 6.05 2.24 -4.81
CA LEU A 68 4.96 1.34 -5.22
C LEU A 68 3.99 2.06 -6.16
N LEU A 69 3.64 3.31 -5.85
CA LEU A 69 2.81 4.14 -6.70
C LEU A 69 3.50 4.44 -8.03
N GLN A 70 4.78 4.85 -8.02
CA GLN A 70 5.58 5.03 -9.22
C GLN A 70 5.57 3.77 -10.11
N LEU A 71 5.73 2.61 -9.50
CA LEU A 71 5.76 1.32 -10.18
C LEU A 71 4.41 1.01 -10.82
N SER A 72 3.30 1.19 -10.08
CA SER A 72 1.94 0.98 -10.58
C SER A 72 1.63 1.89 -11.78
N GLN A 73 1.94 3.17 -11.67
CA GLN A 73 1.74 4.16 -12.73
C GLN A 73 2.56 3.85 -13.99
N ARG A 74 3.86 3.60 -13.83
CA ARG A 74 4.77 3.33 -14.95
C ARG A 74 4.45 2.03 -15.68
N LEU A 75 3.90 1.05 -14.97
CA LEU A 75 3.47 -0.21 -15.56
C LEU A 75 2.02 -0.18 -16.05
N ASN A 76 1.33 0.94 -15.93
CA ASN A 76 -0.09 1.12 -16.21
C ASN A 76 -0.93 0.03 -15.51
N MET A 77 -0.70 -0.14 -14.22
CA MET A 77 -1.34 -1.10 -13.35
C MET A 77 -1.90 -0.37 -12.13
N ARG A 78 -2.98 -0.87 -11.57
CA ARG A 78 -3.48 -0.37 -10.28
C ARG A 78 -2.56 -0.83 -9.16
N MET A 79 -2.41 -0.03 -8.11
CA MET A 79 -1.66 -0.43 -6.92
C MET A 79 -2.10 -1.80 -6.39
N SER A 80 -3.41 -2.07 -6.37
CA SER A 80 -3.97 -3.36 -5.95
C SER A 80 -3.55 -4.56 -6.82
N GLU A 81 -3.17 -4.32 -8.07
CA GLU A 81 -2.72 -5.38 -8.97
C GLU A 81 -1.26 -5.80 -8.70
N LEU A 82 -0.47 -4.91 -8.07
CA LEU A 82 0.88 -5.26 -7.61
C LEU A 82 0.86 -6.32 -6.50
N PHE A 83 -0.24 -6.38 -5.74
CA PHE A 83 -0.43 -7.30 -4.61
C PHE A 83 -1.30 -8.51 -4.94
N ALA A 84 -1.65 -8.73 -6.20
CA ALA A 84 -2.45 -9.88 -6.62
C ALA A 84 -1.57 -11.05 -7.06
N GLU A 85 -1.80 -12.23 -6.50
CA GLU A 85 -1.00 -13.45 -6.78
C GLU A 85 -1.10 -13.92 -8.24
N ASP A 86 -2.24 -13.75 -8.92
CA ASP A 86 -2.45 -14.21 -10.29
C ASP A 86 -2.99 -13.13 -11.24
N ALA A 87 -2.09 -12.44 -11.92
CA ALA A 87 -2.45 -11.50 -12.98
C ALA A 87 -2.57 -12.18 -14.36
N VAL A 88 -3.52 -13.07 -14.55
CA VAL A 88 -3.94 -13.43 -15.90
C VAL A 88 -4.79 -12.27 -16.43
N ALA A 89 -4.36 -11.68 -17.55
CA ALA A 89 -5.12 -10.66 -18.24
C ALA A 89 -6.46 -11.27 -18.69
N GLN A 90 -7.50 -11.07 -17.89
CA GLN A 90 -8.88 -11.24 -18.33
C GLN A 90 -9.42 -9.85 -18.66
N GLU A 91 -10.03 -9.72 -19.83
CA GLU A 91 -10.81 -8.53 -20.21
C GLU A 91 -11.78 -8.16 -19.07
N PRO A 92 -12.07 -6.86 -18.88
CA PRO A 92 -12.92 -6.41 -17.80
C PRO A 92 -14.35 -6.90 -18.03
N ALA A 93 -14.64 -8.13 -17.60
CA ALA A 93 -16.01 -8.54 -17.39
C ALA A 93 -16.59 -7.58 -16.34
N ALA A 94 -17.74 -7.00 -16.60
CA ALA A 94 -18.48 -6.19 -15.63
C ALA A 94 -18.78 -7.07 -14.41
N VAL A 95 -17.89 -7.08 -13.43
CA VAL A 95 -18.03 -7.94 -12.26
C VAL A 95 -18.93 -7.24 -11.27
N THR A 96 -20.17 -7.65 -11.24
CA THR A 96 -21.11 -7.39 -10.16
C THR A 96 -20.94 -8.47 -9.08
N ALA A 97 -21.08 -8.16 -7.80
CA ALA A 97 -21.06 -9.11 -6.68
C ALA A 97 -19.69 -9.73 -6.32
N ARG A 98 -18.58 -8.99 -6.44
CA ARG A 98 -17.27 -9.44 -5.94
C ARG A 98 -17.25 -9.49 -4.40
N ARG A 99 -16.60 -10.51 -3.86
CA ARG A 99 -16.35 -10.65 -2.42
C ARG A 99 -14.96 -11.22 -2.19
N SER A 100 -14.28 -10.69 -1.19
CA SER A 100 -13.02 -11.22 -0.64
C SER A 100 -13.14 -11.29 0.87
N ILE A 101 -12.53 -12.30 1.47
CA ILE A 101 -12.41 -12.44 2.92
C ILE A 101 -10.92 -12.51 3.20
N GLY A 102 -10.39 -11.47 3.85
CA GLY A 102 -8.98 -11.36 4.19
C GLY A 102 -8.75 -11.43 5.70
N SER A 103 -7.52 -11.72 6.08
CA SER A 103 -7.01 -11.65 7.45
C SER A 103 -5.58 -11.10 7.43
N LEU A 104 -5.02 -10.76 8.59
CA LEU A 104 -3.60 -10.39 8.69
C LEU A 104 -2.68 -11.53 8.25
N GLU A 105 -3.09 -12.79 8.45
CA GLU A 105 -2.32 -13.97 8.03
C GLU A 105 -2.21 -14.12 6.50
N THR A 106 -3.19 -13.60 5.76
CA THR A 106 -3.26 -13.67 4.29
C THR A 106 -2.90 -12.35 3.62
N ALA A 107 -2.61 -11.31 4.42
CA ALA A 107 -2.22 -10.00 3.93
C ALA A 107 -0.83 -10.02 3.29
N VAL A 108 -0.59 -9.12 2.34
CA VAL A 108 0.77 -8.86 1.84
C VAL A 108 1.44 -7.87 2.77
N GLU A 109 2.52 -8.32 3.40
CA GLU A 109 3.31 -7.49 4.31
C GLU A 109 4.32 -6.64 3.53
N VAL A 110 4.38 -5.36 3.87
CA VAL A 110 5.41 -4.41 3.39
C VAL A 110 5.92 -3.62 4.58
N SER A 111 7.18 -3.84 4.95
CA SER A 111 7.82 -3.13 6.05
C SER A 111 8.70 -2.01 5.53
N THR A 112 8.54 -0.81 6.08
CA THR A 112 9.35 0.37 5.82
C THR A 112 9.96 0.87 7.13
N PRO A 113 10.89 1.82 7.13
CA PRO A 113 11.37 2.43 8.38
C PRO A 113 10.24 3.02 9.23
N ASN A 114 9.25 3.65 8.60
CA ASN A 114 8.18 4.38 9.27
C ASN A 114 6.97 3.52 9.61
N TYR A 115 6.68 2.48 8.79
CA TYR A 115 5.46 1.71 8.87
C TYR A 115 5.68 0.23 8.57
N GLU A 116 4.83 -0.61 9.17
CA GLU A 116 4.61 -1.98 8.74
C GLU A 116 3.19 -2.08 8.19
N TYR A 117 3.07 -2.31 6.89
CA TYR A 117 1.79 -2.38 6.19
C TYR A 117 1.36 -3.83 5.97
N HIS A 118 0.08 -4.11 6.19
CA HIS A 118 -0.58 -5.36 5.84
C HIS A 118 -1.70 -5.07 4.85
N TYR A 119 -1.44 -5.28 3.56
CA TYR A 119 -2.42 -5.04 2.48
C TYR A 119 -3.43 -6.18 2.44
N LEU A 120 -4.70 -5.87 2.76
CA LEU A 120 -5.77 -6.85 2.86
C LEU A 120 -6.37 -7.20 1.51
N CYS A 121 -6.95 -8.42 1.41
CA CYS A 121 -7.65 -8.93 0.23
C CYS A 121 -6.78 -8.85 -1.05
N PRO A 122 -5.57 -9.38 -1.06
CA PRO A 122 -4.63 -9.23 -2.18
C PRO A 122 -5.13 -9.92 -3.47
N GLU A 123 -5.94 -10.96 -3.36
CA GLU A 123 -6.49 -11.70 -4.49
C GLU A 123 -7.56 -10.92 -5.28
N LEU A 124 -8.19 -9.90 -4.64
CA LEU A 124 -9.24 -9.11 -5.28
C LEU A 124 -8.64 -8.06 -6.20
N ARG A 125 -8.84 -8.22 -7.51
CA ARG A 125 -8.34 -7.30 -8.54
C ARG A 125 -9.25 -6.09 -8.73
N GLN A 126 -8.72 -5.04 -9.35
CA GLN A 126 -9.46 -3.82 -9.71
C GLN A 126 -10.25 -3.25 -8.53
N LYS A 127 -9.64 -3.23 -7.36
CA LYS A 127 -10.20 -2.56 -6.18
C LYS A 127 -10.15 -1.04 -6.39
N ARG A 128 -11.25 -0.36 -6.03
CA ARG A 128 -11.27 1.11 -5.94
C ARG A 128 -10.76 1.60 -4.60
N MET A 129 -10.81 0.74 -3.59
CA MET A 129 -10.29 0.99 -2.25
C MET A 129 -9.20 -0.02 -1.94
N ILE A 130 -8.14 0.44 -1.27
CA ILE A 130 -7.02 -0.38 -0.83
C ILE A 130 -7.04 -0.39 0.69
N PRO A 131 -7.66 -1.39 1.33
CA PRO A 131 -7.66 -1.51 2.78
C PRO A 131 -6.31 -2.04 3.25
N VAL A 132 -5.78 -1.38 4.27
CA VAL A 132 -4.46 -1.68 4.86
C VAL A 132 -4.59 -1.62 6.38
N VAL A 133 -4.01 -2.57 7.08
CA VAL A 133 -3.68 -2.39 8.49
C VAL A 133 -2.23 -1.94 8.56
N ALA A 134 -1.98 -0.82 9.21
CA ALA A 134 -0.63 -0.28 9.35
C ALA A 134 -0.24 -0.15 10.83
N ARG A 135 0.96 -0.61 11.16
CA ARG A 135 1.63 -0.29 12.41
C ARG A 135 2.51 0.92 12.19
N ILE A 136 2.31 1.95 12.99
CA ILE A 136 3.05 3.21 12.93
C ILE A 136 4.28 3.05 13.82
N ARG A 137 5.48 3.14 13.24
CA ARG A 137 6.76 2.98 13.93
C ARG A 137 7.49 4.30 14.15
N ALA A 138 7.38 5.22 13.18
CA ALA A 138 7.99 6.54 13.30
C ALA A 138 7.42 7.28 14.51
N ARG A 139 8.29 7.89 15.32
CA ARG A 139 7.95 8.56 16.59
C ARG A 139 8.02 10.07 16.50
N SER A 140 8.52 10.60 15.42
CA SER A 140 8.60 12.03 15.17
C SER A 140 8.60 12.33 13.68
N LEU A 141 8.28 13.57 13.35
CA LEU A 141 8.36 14.03 11.96
C LEU A 141 9.82 14.05 11.44
N GLU A 142 10.80 14.26 12.32
CA GLU A 142 12.22 14.19 11.98
C GLU A 142 12.63 12.76 11.56
N GLU A 143 12.19 11.76 12.32
CA GLU A 143 12.40 10.35 11.99
C GLU A 143 11.65 9.94 10.72
N PHE A 144 10.45 10.45 10.55
CA PHE A 144 9.61 10.18 9.38
C PHE A 144 10.23 10.71 8.09
N GLY A 145 10.74 11.92 8.11
CA GLY A 145 11.33 12.61 6.97
C GLY A 145 10.32 13.49 6.21
N GLU A 146 10.32 13.40 4.89
CA GLU A 146 9.44 14.21 4.05
C GLU A 146 8.00 13.71 4.08
N LEU A 147 7.03 14.66 4.07
CA LEU A 147 5.61 14.36 3.97
C LEU A 147 5.29 13.61 2.67
N VAL A 148 4.57 12.52 2.80
CA VAL A 148 4.14 11.68 1.67
C VAL A 148 2.95 12.33 0.96
N ARG A 149 2.89 12.17 -0.35
CA ARG A 149 1.77 12.61 -1.20
C ARG A 149 1.44 11.52 -2.19
N HIS A 150 0.16 11.27 -2.39
CA HIS A 150 -0.28 10.38 -3.45
C HIS A 150 -1.66 10.78 -3.96
N PRO A 151 -2.02 10.44 -5.19
CA PRO A 151 -3.33 10.69 -5.73
C PRO A 151 -4.42 9.92 -4.99
N GLY A 152 -5.59 10.53 -4.88
CA GLY A 152 -6.76 9.93 -4.27
C GLY A 152 -7.04 10.51 -2.88
N GLU A 153 -7.80 9.77 -2.13
CA GLU A 153 -8.28 10.11 -0.79
C GLU A 153 -7.88 9.01 0.17
N GLU A 154 -7.70 9.35 1.42
CA GLU A 154 -7.36 8.42 2.47
C GLU A 154 -8.28 8.60 3.68
N PHE A 155 -8.76 7.48 4.19
CA PHE A 155 -9.45 7.39 5.47
C PHE A 155 -8.59 6.56 6.42
N VAL A 156 -8.32 7.09 7.61
CA VAL A 156 -7.55 6.40 8.66
C VAL A 156 -8.38 6.33 9.93
N PHE A 157 -8.42 5.15 10.53
CA PHE A 157 -9.10 4.88 11.79
C PHE A 157 -8.13 4.23 12.78
N VAL A 158 -7.99 4.78 13.98
CA VAL A 158 -7.08 4.26 15.01
C VAL A 158 -7.69 3.05 15.70
N LEU A 159 -7.04 1.89 15.57
CA LEU A 159 -7.43 0.64 16.24
C LEU A 159 -6.86 0.55 17.65
N SER A 160 -5.61 0.96 17.84
CA SER A 160 -4.94 0.94 19.14
C SER A 160 -3.82 1.96 19.19
N GLY A 161 -3.52 2.44 20.38
CA GLY A 161 -2.51 3.47 20.60
C GLY A 161 -3.00 4.86 20.23
N ARG A 162 -2.07 5.75 19.92
CA ARG A 162 -2.34 7.12 19.51
C ARG A 162 -1.38 7.54 18.42
N ILE A 163 -1.89 8.27 17.43
CA ILE A 163 -1.09 8.83 16.34
C ILE A 163 -1.14 10.36 16.39
N GLU A 164 -0.07 10.99 15.94
CA GLU A 164 -0.07 12.41 15.59
C GLU A 164 -0.05 12.52 14.06
N VAL A 165 -1.02 13.25 13.52
CA VAL A 165 -1.20 13.45 12.09
C VAL A 165 -0.64 14.80 11.73
N HIS A 166 0.39 14.80 10.88
CA HIS A 166 0.98 16.01 10.30
C HIS A 166 0.49 16.18 8.88
N THR A 167 0.08 17.40 8.53
CA THR A 167 -0.35 17.74 7.17
C THR A 167 0.28 19.05 6.72
N GLN A 168 0.30 19.28 5.42
CA GLN A 168 0.90 20.48 4.84
C GLN A 168 0.17 21.77 5.23
N PHE A 169 -1.15 21.73 5.43
CA PHE A 169 -1.99 22.91 5.53
C PHE A 169 -2.68 23.11 6.88
N TYR A 170 -2.65 22.11 7.74
CA TYR A 170 -3.30 22.14 9.06
C TYR A 170 -2.29 21.90 10.16
N ASP A 171 -2.57 22.43 11.34
CA ASP A 171 -1.81 22.13 12.54
C ASP A 171 -1.87 20.62 12.86
N PRO A 172 -0.82 20.05 13.45
CA PRO A 172 -0.84 18.66 13.85
C PRO A 172 -2.01 18.34 14.78
N VAL A 173 -2.61 17.15 14.59
CA VAL A 173 -3.70 16.66 15.42
C VAL A 173 -3.36 15.28 15.96
N THR A 174 -3.63 15.06 17.25
CA THR A 174 -3.48 13.75 17.88
C THR A 174 -4.82 13.02 17.83
N LEU A 175 -4.79 11.77 17.36
CA LEU A 175 -5.94 10.87 17.33
C LEU A 175 -5.66 9.66 18.20
N GLY A 176 -6.62 9.31 19.04
CA GLY A 176 -6.62 8.13 19.88
C GLY A 176 -7.47 6.99 19.33
N GLU A 177 -7.51 5.90 20.08
CA GLU A 177 -8.34 4.72 19.74
C GLU A 177 -9.80 5.09 19.52
N GLY A 178 -10.37 4.62 18.41
CA GLY A 178 -11.75 4.92 18.01
C GLY A 178 -11.93 6.23 17.24
N GLU A 179 -10.86 7.03 17.07
CA GLU A 179 -10.89 8.27 16.32
C GLU A 179 -10.39 8.06 14.88
N SER A 180 -10.75 8.99 14.00
CA SER A 180 -10.45 8.86 12.58
C SER A 180 -10.18 10.20 11.92
N ILE A 181 -9.52 10.13 10.77
CA ILE A 181 -9.34 11.26 9.88
C ILE A 181 -9.61 10.85 8.43
N TYR A 182 -10.15 11.77 7.67
CA TYR A 182 -10.29 11.68 6.22
C TYR A 182 -9.57 12.85 5.59
N LEU A 183 -8.77 12.61 4.56
CA LEU A 183 -8.00 13.65 3.89
C LEU A 183 -7.81 13.37 2.39
N ASP A 184 -7.60 14.44 1.65
CA ASP A 184 -7.06 14.40 0.29
C ASP A 184 -5.58 14.03 0.36
N SER A 185 -5.21 12.88 -0.17
CA SER A 185 -3.84 12.37 -0.12
C SER A 185 -2.85 13.12 -1.04
N THR A 186 -3.36 14.03 -1.89
CA THR A 186 -2.53 14.98 -2.65
C THR A 186 -1.91 16.06 -1.75
N MET A 187 -2.51 16.30 -0.59
CA MET A 187 -1.92 17.10 0.48
C MET A 187 -0.80 16.29 1.16
N GLY A 188 0.37 16.92 1.35
CA GLY A 188 1.47 16.29 2.10
C GLY A 188 1.03 15.89 3.50
N HIS A 189 1.26 14.64 3.88
CA HIS A 189 0.84 14.10 5.17
C HIS A 189 1.84 13.09 5.73
N ALA A 190 1.79 12.88 7.04
CA ALA A 190 2.53 11.85 7.78
C ALA A 190 1.77 11.45 9.04
N TYR A 191 1.91 10.21 9.43
CA TYR A 191 1.41 9.69 10.70
C TYR A 191 2.61 9.21 11.52
N VAL A 192 2.72 9.69 12.75
CA VAL A 192 3.73 9.24 13.71
C VAL A 192 3.07 8.76 14.98
N ALA A 193 3.72 7.87 15.73
CA ALA A 193 3.24 7.50 17.05
C ALA A 193 3.30 8.72 17.97
N ALA A 194 2.19 9.06 18.63
CA ALA A 194 2.12 10.22 19.50
C ALA A 194 3.02 10.06 20.74
N GLU A 195 3.41 11.16 21.36
CA GLU A 195 4.26 11.14 22.54
C GLU A 195 3.73 10.19 23.63
N GLY A 196 4.62 9.37 24.19
CA GLY A 196 4.29 8.34 25.17
C GLY A 196 3.60 7.10 24.61
N CYS A 197 3.48 6.97 23.26
CA CYS A 197 3.00 5.79 22.59
C CYS A 197 4.16 5.11 21.85
N GLU A 198 4.46 3.86 22.20
CA GLU A 198 5.57 3.15 21.54
C GLU A 198 5.21 2.70 20.13
N GLU A 199 3.96 2.30 19.92
CA GLU A 199 3.43 1.80 18.66
C GLU A 199 1.93 2.10 18.58
N ALA A 200 1.44 2.47 17.41
CA ALA A 200 0.03 2.61 17.14
C ALA A 200 -0.37 1.74 15.93
N THR A 201 -1.57 1.21 15.95
CA THR A 201 -2.13 0.43 14.85
C THR A 201 -3.35 1.14 14.30
N VAL A 202 -3.40 1.27 12.98
CA VAL A 202 -4.51 1.91 12.26
C VAL A 202 -5.05 1.02 11.15
N VAL A 203 -6.31 1.22 10.79
CA VAL A 203 -6.82 0.84 9.47
C VAL A 203 -6.77 2.06 8.58
N ALA A 204 -6.06 1.95 7.47
CA ALA A 204 -6.09 2.94 6.40
C ALA A 204 -6.85 2.38 5.20
N VAL A 205 -7.64 3.23 4.55
CA VAL A 205 -8.31 2.90 3.30
C VAL A 205 -7.94 3.97 2.28
N ASN A 206 -7.08 3.60 1.34
CA ASN A 206 -6.67 4.48 0.26
C ASN A 206 -7.62 4.29 -0.93
N SER A 207 -8.16 5.36 -1.49
CA SER A 207 -8.89 5.28 -2.74
C SER A 207 -7.92 5.20 -3.92
N ALA A 208 -8.23 4.33 -4.88
CA ALA A 208 -7.58 4.41 -6.18
C ALA A 208 -8.23 5.58 -6.94
N ALA A 209 -7.46 6.60 -7.30
CA ALA A 209 -7.95 7.68 -8.13
C ALA A 209 -8.55 7.12 -9.44
N GLU A 210 -9.65 7.72 -9.90
CA GLU A 210 -10.20 7.38 -11.22
C GLU A 210 -9.15 7.67 -12.30
N GLU A 211 -9.05 6.81 -13.32
CA GLU A 211 -8.04 6.93 -14.38
C GLU A 211 -8.01 8.33 -15.04
N GLY A 212 -9.18 8.97 -15.19
CA GLY A 212 -9.28 10.33 -15.77
C GLY A 212 -8.85 11.46 -14.83
N LEU A 213 -8.99 11.29 -13.51
CA LEU A 213 -8.53 12.28 -12.53
C LEU A 213 -7.01 12.27 -12.39
N MET A 214 -6.39 11.09 -12.48
CA MET A 214 -4.93 10.94 -12.49
C MET A 214 -4.28 11.65 -13.66
N GLU A 215 -4.85 11.50 -14.87
CA GLU A 215 -4.33 12.16 -16.06
C GLU A 215 -4.47 13.68 -15.97
N SER A 216 -5.57 14.16 -15.40
CA SER A 216 -5.78 15.60 -15.15
C SER A 216 -4.81 16.18 -14.12
N LEU A 217 -4.54 15.46 -13.01
CA LEU A 217 -3.61 15.91 -11.97
C LEU A 217 -2.16 15.87 -12.47
N MET A 218 -1.76 14.86 -13.24
CA MET A 218 -0.45 14.79 -13.86
C MET A 218 -0.23 15.90 -14.88
N ASN A 219 -1.27 16.25 -15.66
CA ASN A 219 -1.21 17.35 -16.62
C ASN A 219 -1.09 18.71 -15.92
N LEU A 220 -1.76 18.93 -14.80
CA LEU A 220 -1.62 20.14 -13.98
C LEU A 220 -0.19 20.29 -13.44
N HIS A 221 0.44 19.22 -12.96
CA HIS A 221 1.83 19.28 -12.46
C HIS A 221 2.83 19.58 -13.58
N VAL A 222 2.67 18.95 -14.75
CA VAL A 222 3.52 19.21 -15.93
C VAL A 222 3.34 20.64 -16.44
N GLU A 223 2.14 21.21 -16.35
CA GLU A 223 1.89 22.60 -16.71
C GLU A 223 2.46 23.61 -15.72
N GLU A 224 2.46 23.30 -14.42
CA GLU A 224 3.10 24.14 -13.40
C GLU A 224 4.63 24.15 -13.54
N GLU A 225 5.26 23.01 -13.80
CA GLU A 225 6.70 22.95 -14.10
C GLU A 225 7.06 23.70 -15.39
N ARG A 226 6.21 23.63 -16.44
CA ARG A 226 6.43 24.34 -17.71
C ARG A 226 6.22 25.85 -17.59
N ARG A 227 5.38 26.31 -16.68
CA ARG A 227 5.13 27.75 -16.46
C ARG A 227 6.22 28.45 -15.66
N GLY A 228 7.26 27.71 -15.21
CA GLY A 228 8.44 28.29 -14.56
C GLY A 228 8.03 29.24 -13.44
N ALA A 229 7.47 28.73 -12.37
CA ALA A 229 7.02 29.55 -11.24
C ALA A 229 8.22 30.29 -10.63
N ALA A 230 8.41 31.56 -11.05
CA ALA A 230 9.22 32.49 -10.29
C ALA A 230 8.61 32.69 -8.91
N PRO A 231 9.43 32.66 -7.83
CA PRO A 231 8.93 32.79 -6.48
C PRO A 231 8.19 34.11 -6.31
N ARG A 232 6.90 34.05 -6.01
CA ARG A 232 6.13 35.25 -5.59
C ARG A 232 6.64 35.68 -4.21
N VAL A 233 7.51 36.67 -4.20
CA VAL A 233 7.85 37.40 -2.99
C VAL A 233 6.60 38.14 -2.51
N LEU A 234 5.97 37.66 -1.46
CA LEU A 234 4.93 38.41 -0.75
C LEU A 234 5.59 39.64 -0.12
N LYS A 235 5.39 40.80 -0.72
CA LYS A 235 5.72 42.08 -0.07
C LYS A 235 4.81 42.26 1.13
N ARG A 236 5.38 42.19 2.34
CA ARG A 236 4.75 42.69 3.55
C ARG A 236 4.56 44.21 3.34
N THR A 237 3.33 44.65 3.25
CA THR A 237 2.99 46.08 3.45
C THR A 237 2.90 46.33 4.94
N ALA A 238 3.60 47.40 5.36
CA ALA A 238 3.65 47.93 6.71
C ALA A 238 2.28 48.48 7.17
#